data_90b80e04025a8b281e1e4d73b88306e1
#
_entry.id   90b80e04025a8b281e1e4d73b88306e1
#
_cell.length_a   1.000
_cell.length_b   1.000
_cell.length_c   1.000
_cell.angle_alpha   90.00
_cell.angle_beta   90.00
_cell.angle_gamma   90.00
#
_symmetry.space_group_name_H-M   'P 1'
#
loop_
_entity.id
_entity.type
_entity.pdbx_description
1 polymer ?
#
loop_
_entity_poly.entity_id
_entity_poly.type
_entity_poly.pdbx_seq_one_letter_code
_entity_poly.pdbx_strand_id
1 'polypeptide(L)'
;EKISSLIWTRRYWSCGEFKLLVPFTEEHARLLVKENIIIKRGGNEAAEIRYIHITKNSQGMEEIEVQGKFLLSWIGKRILTTQIIAKDTTQNILYAIVKQTCTNAGAARNIPNLSISTTDADTGSGQIDYTSEQYANAQLAAETAAKAAKLGIRVLTNARTGKHTFSVYEGRDLTAGNTAGNAPCIFSQEFDNIVEQEYTNSVE
;
A
#
# COMPACT_ATOMS: atom_id res chain seq x y z
N GLU A 1 -14.47 -9.44 -19.90
CA GLU A 1 -14.80 -9.31 -18.46
C GLU A 1 -15.35 -7.93 -18.21
N LYS A 2 -16.59 -7.84 -17.74
CA LYS A 2 -17.19 -6.54 -17.40
C LYS A 2 -16.97 -6.30 -15.92
N ILE A 3 -16.13 -5.32 -15.59
CA ILE A 3 -16.02 -4.74 -14.27
C ILE A 3 -17.02 -3.60 -14.20
N SER A 4 -17.93 -3.62 -13.21
CA SER A 4 -18.89 -2.54 -13.00
C SER A 4 -18.21 -1.30 -12.39
N SER A 5 -17.32 -1.52 -11.40
CA SER A 5 -16.56 -0.44 -10.76
C SER A 5 -15.29 -0.99 -10.12
N LEU A 6 -14.23 -0.19 -10.15
CA LEU A 6 -12.98 -0.46 -9.43
C LEU A 6 -12.46 0.84 -8.79
N ILE A 7 -12.41 0.86 -7.48
CA ILE A 7 -11.69 1.87 -6.71
C ILE A 7 -10.40 1.24 -6.21
N TRP A 8 -9.26 1.81 -6.60
CA TRP A 8 -7.91 1.32 -6.27
C TRP A 8 -7.12 2.44 -5.61
N THR A 9 -7.19 2.52 -4.28
CA THR A 9 -6.62 3.62 -3.50
C THR A 9 -5.20 3.30 -3.06
N ARG A 10 -4.22 3.98 -3.66
CA ARG A 10 -2.82 3.93 -3.23
C ARG A 10 -2.58 5.04 -2.19
N ARG A 11 -1.80 4.71 -1.17
CA ARG A 11 -1.35 5.68 -0.16
C ARG A 11 0.16 5.69 -0.09
N TYR A 12 0.73 6.84 0.23
CA TYR A 12 2.18 7.04 0.14
C TYR A 12 2.92 6.37 1.30
N TRP A 13 2.54 6.68 2.54
CA TRP A 13 3.16 6.14 3.75
C TRP A 13 2.29 5.14 4.52
N SER A 14 1.14 4.81 4.03
CA SER A 14 0.22 3.88 4.68
C SER A 14 -0.35 2.85 3.71
N CYS A 15 -1.02 1.84 4.27
CA CYS A 15 -1.58 0.77 3.46
C CYS A 15 -2.73 1.24 2.59
N GLY A 16 -2.67 0.95 1.30
CA GLY A 16 -3.75 1.16 0.35
C GLY A 16 -4.86 0.11 0.48
N GLU A 17 -5.95 0.35 -0.24
CA GLU A 17 -7.13 -0.52 -0.25
C GLU A 17 -7.79 -0.53 -1.63
N PHE A 18 -8.68 -1.48 -1.84
CA PHE A 18 -9.49 -1.53 -3.05
C PHE A 18 -10.93 -1.90 -2.74
N LYS A 19 -11.81 -1.49 -3.65
CA LYS A 19 -13.19 -1.93 -3.75
C LYS A 19 -13.48 -2.26 -5.20
N LEU A 20 -13.96 -3.47 -5.45
CA LEU A 20 -14.29 -3.98 -6.78
C LEU A 20 -15.75 -4.41 -6.80
N LEU A 21 -16.49 -3.99 -7.81
CA LEU A 21 -17.85 -4.44 -8.08
C LEU A 21 -17.88 -5.10 -9.45
N VAL A 22 -18.38 -6.32 -9.49
CA VAL A 22 -18.53 -7.10 -10.73
C VAL A 22 -19.90 -7.77 -10.80
N PRO A 23 -20.44 -8.03 -12.00
CA PRO A 23 -21.62 -8.85 -12.14
C PRO A 23 -21.36 -10.26 -11.59
N PHE A 24 -22.37 -10.85 -10.95
CA PHE A 24 -22.29 -12.23 -10.50
C PHE A 24 -22.15 -13.18 -11.69
N THR A 25 -21.10 -14.01 -11.63
CA THR A 25 -20.94 -15.18 -12.49
C THR A 25 -20.30 -16.30 -11.64
N GLU A 26 -20.50 -17.55 -12.02
CA GLU A 26 -19.86 -18.67 -11.34
C GLU A 26 -18.32 -18.57 -11.36
N GLU A 27 -17.77 -18.05 -12.46
CA GLU A 27 -16.33 -17.80 -12.59
C GLU A 27 -15.86 -16.73 -11.59
N HIS A 28 -16.55 -15.59 -11.51
CA HIS A 28 -16.21 -14.54 -10.54
C HIS A 28 -16.32 -15.06 -9.11
N ALA A 29 -17.39 -15.80 -8.77
CA ALA A 29 -17.57 -16.36 -7.44
C ALA A 29 -16.46 -17.35 -7.06
N ARG A 30 -15.95 -18.12 -8.03
CA ARG A 30 -14.84 -19.06 -7.84
C ARG A 30 -13.48 -18.36 -7.65
N LEU A 31 -13.25 -17.26 -8.36
CA LEU A 31 -11.97 -16.54 -8.33
C LEU A 31 -11.88 -15.54 -7.19
N LEU A 32 -12.99 -14.85 -6.89
CA LEU A 32 -13.04 -13.79 -5.90
C LEU A 32 -13.38 -14.35 -4.51
N VAL A 33 -12.45 -15.09 -3.94
CA VAL A 33 -12.58 -15.68 -2.59
C VAL A 33 -11.63 -14.98 -1.62
N LYS A 34 -11.97 -15.02 -0.30
CA LYS A 34 -11.10 -14.44 0.74
C LYS A 34 -9.69 -15.00 0.66
N GLU A 35 -8.72 -14.15 0.98
CA GLU A 35 -7.27 -14.44 0.97
C GLU A 35 -6.66 -14.58 -0.42
N ASN A 36 -7.46 -14.64 -1.49
CA ASN A 36 -6.90 -14.52 -2.83
C ASN A 36 -6.29 -13.14 -3.05
N ILE A 37 -5.22 -13.13 -3.84
CA ILE A 37 -4.47 -11.93 -4.19
C ILE A 37 -4.92 -11.45 -5.55
N ILE A 38 -5.27 -10.18 -5.65
CA ILE A 38 -5.57 -9.52 -6.90
C ILE A 38 -4.50 -8.47 -7.23
N ILE A 39 -4.25 -8.31 -8.52
CA ILE A 39 -3.34 -7.29 -9.03
C ILE A 39 -4.00 -6.57 -10.20
N LYS A 40 -3.87 -5.24 -10.22
CA LYS A 40 -4.34 -4.44 -11.35
C LYS A 40 -3.41 -4.67 -12.54
N ARG A 41 -3.97 -4.90 -13.73
CA ARG A 41 -3.18 -5.06 -14.96
C ARG A 41 -2.27 -3.83 -15.17
N GLY A 42 -0.99 -4.10 -15.39
CA GLY A 42 0.03 -3.05 -15.52
C GLY A 42 0.48 -2.43 -14.19
N GLY A 43 -0.08 -2.86 -13.06
CA GLY A 43 0.38 -2.50 -11.73
C GLY A 43 1.42 -3.48 -11.19
N ASN A 44 2.13 -3.03 -10.17
CA ASN A 44 3.13 -3.82 -9.44
C ASN A 44 2.84 -3.92 -7.94
N GLU A 45 1.70 -3.43 -7.51
CA GLU A 45 1.19 -3.60 -6.15
C GLU A 45 -0.04 -4.51 -6.21
N ALA A 46 -0.10 -5.47 -5.29
CA ALA A 46 -1.20 -6.40 -5.18
C ALA A 46 -1.99 -6.17 -3.88
N ALA A 47 -3.20 -6.70 -3.84
CA ALA A 47 -4.08 -6.61 -2.68
C ALA A 47 -4.68 -7.97 -2.33
N GLU A 48 -4.91 -8.20 -1.04
CA GLU A 48 -5.56 -9.38 -0.48
C GLU A 48 -7.06 -9.12 -0.33
N ILE A 49 -7.88 -10.05 -0.82
CA ILE A 49 -9.34 -10.00 -0.64
C ILE A 49 -9.68 -10.31 0.82
N ARG A 50 -10.44 -9.43 1.47
CA ARG A 50 -10.83 -9.57 2.88
C ARG A 50 -12.32 -9.63 3.11
N TYR A 51 -13.08 -9.01 2.23
CA TYR A 51 -14.52 -8.91 2.33
C TYR A 51 -15.16 -9.24 0.99
N ILE A 52 -16.23 -10.01 1.02
CA ILE A 52 -17.03 -10.37 -0.15
C ILE A 52 -18.49 -10.22 0.26
N HIS A 53 -19.25 -9.52 -0.57
CA HIS A 53 -20.67 -9.33 -0.40
C HIS A 53 -21.38 -9.56 -1.74
N ILE A 54 -22.39 -10.41 -1.74
CA ILE A 54 -23.20 -10.70 -2.91
C ILE A 54 -24.57 -10.08 -2.67
N THR A 55 -24.99 -9.23 -3.57
CA THR A 55 -26.27 -8.54 -3.51
C THR A 55 -27.03 -8.65 -4.82
N LYS A 56 -28.33 -8.50 -4.74
CA LYS A 56 -29.19 -8.29 -5.90
C LYS A 56 -29.58 -6.83 -5.94
N ASN A 57 -29.25 -6.14 -7.02
CA ASN A 57 -29.56 -4.72 -7.17
C ASN A 57 -31.05 -4.48 -7.46
N SER A 58 -31.47 -3.22 -7.49
CA SER A 58 -32.87 -2.82 -7.73
C SER A 58 -33.42 -3.25 -9.10
N GLN A 59 -32.52 -3.56 -10.04
CA GLN A 59 -32.87 -4.05 -11.38
C GLN A 59 -32.95 -5.58 -11.45
N GLY A 60 -32.76 -6.27 -10.30
CA GLY A 60 -32.82 -7.72 -10.22
C GLY A 60 -31.52 -8.43 -10.63
N MET A 61 -30.46 -7.69 -10.95
CA MET A 61 -29.15 -8.27 -11.29
C MET A 61 -28.35 -8.56 -10.03
N GLU A 62 -27.68 -9.69 -10.01
CA GLU A 62 -26.78 -10.07 -8.93
C GLU A 62 -25.39 -9.51 -9.17
N GLU A 63 -24.78 -8.95 -8.12
CA GLU A 63 -23.47 -8.33 -8.13
C GLU A 63 -22.62 -8.83 -6.96
N ILE A 64 -21.32 -8.96 -7.19
CA ILE A 64 -20.33 -9.28 -6.17
C ILE A 64 -19.53 -8.02 -5.87
N GLU A 65 -19.61 -7.57 -4.62
CA GLU A 65 -18.72 -6.55 -4.08
C GLU A 65 -17.56 -7.21 -3.35
N VAL A 66 -16.34 -6.85 -3.71
CA VAL A 66 -15.11 -7.35 -3.10
C VAL A 66 -14.30 -6.19 -2.57
N GLN A 67 -13.86 -6.29 -1.33
CA GLN A 67 -12.97 -5.29 -0.72
C GLN A 67 -11.74 -5.96 -0.13
N GLY A 68 -10.64 -5.19 -0.05
CA GLY A 68 -9.43 -5.67 0.58
C GLY A 68 -8.38 -4.59 0.74
N LYS A 69 -7.24 -5.01 1.26
CA LYS A 69 -6.09 -4.13 1.52
C LYS A 69 -4.87 -4.60 0.74
N PHE A 70 -4.00 -3.66 0.41
CA PHE A 70 -2.73 -3.97 -0.23
C PHE A 70 -1.87 -4.85 0.67
N LEU A 71 -0.90 -5.56 0.07
CA LEU A 71 -0.07 -6.54 0.78
C LEU A 71 0.78 -5.93 1.90
N LEU A 72 0.98 -4.62 1.92
CA LEU A 72 1.56 -3.92 3.05
C LEU A 72 0.83 -4.25 4.38
N SER A 73 -0.47 -4.53 4.32
CA SER A 73 -1.27 -4.96 5.47
C SER A 73 -0.86 -6.29 6.10
N TRP A 74 -0.05 -7.11 5.41
CA TRP A 74 0.49 -8.34 5.99
C TRP A 74 1.46 -8.06 7.14
N ILE A 75 2.20 -6.95 7.07
CA ILE A 75 3.08 -6.49 8.15
C ILE A 75 2.25 -6.18 9.41
N GLY A 76 1.02 -5.69 9.23
CA GLY A 76 0.09 -5.42 10.32
C GLY A 76 -0.43 -6.67 11.06
N LYS A 77 -0.22 -7.87 10.51
CA LYS A 77 -0.49 -9.13 11.22
C LYS A 77 0.65 -9.51 12.19
N ARG A 78 1.65 -8.64 12.39
CA ARG A 78 2.86 -8.87 13.19
C ARG A 78 3.05 -7.78 14.25
N ILE A 79 3.71 -8.16 15.33
CA ILE A 79 4.13 -7.26 16.41
C ILE A 79 5.64 -7.30 16.58
N LEU A 80 6.23 -6.21 17.05
CA LEU A 80 7.62 -6.10 17.45
C LEU A 80 7.80 -6.80 18.80
N THR A 81 8.37 -8.00 18.81
CA THR A 81 8.60 -8.75 20.05
C THR A 81 9.77 -8.21 20.84
N THR A 82 10.71 -7.57 20.18
CA THR A 82 11.87 -6.92 20.77
C THR A 82 11.89 -5.47 20.31
N GLN A 83 12.20 -4.57 21.22
CA GLN A 83 12.34 -3.16 20.91
C GLN A 83 13.49 -2.94 19.92
N ILE A 84 13.26 -2.11 18.92
CA ILE A 84 14.30 -1.65 18.00
C ILE A 84 14.82 -0.32 18.55
N ILE A 85 16.12 -0.32 18.89
CA ILE A 85 16.87 0.89 19.27
C ILE A 85 17.99 1.01 18.24
N ALA A 86 17.95 2.05 17.43
CA ALA A 86 18.89 2.23 16.33
C ALA A 86 19.17 3.71 16.08
N LYS A 87 20.42 3.97 15.67
CA LYS A 87 20.83 5.25 15.09
C LYS A 87 21.21 4.97 13.63
N ASP A 88 20.28 5.21 12.73
CA ASP A 88 20.43 4.84 11.32
C ASP A 88 19.53 5.70 10.43
N THR A 89 19.61 5.51 9.12
CA THR A 89 18.67 6.14 8.19
C THR A 89 17.26 5.58 8.40
N THR A 90 16.25 6.38 8.13
CA THR A 90 14.86 5.91 8.25
C THR A 90 14.58 4.69 7.36
N GLN A 91 15.19 4.63 6.18
CA GLN A 91 15.07 3.47 5.29
C GLN A 91 15.57 2.19 5.95
N ASN A 92 16.75 2.21 6.58
CA ASN A 92 17.31 1.06 7.29
C ASN A 92 16.46 0.67 8.50
N ILE A 93 15.91 1.65 9.22
CA ILE A 93 14.98 1.40 10.33
C ILE A 93 13.70 0.70 9.82
N LEU A 94 13.11 1.14 8.71
CA LEU A 94 11.96 0.50 8.09
C LEU A 94 12.27 -0.95 7.66
N TYR A 95 13.45 -1.17 7.08
CA TYR A 95 13.90 -2.51 6.74
C TYR A 95 14.11 -3.37 7.98
N ALA A 96 14.66 -2.82 9.07
CA ALA A 96 14.84 -3.53 10.33
C ALA A 96 13.51 -3.98 10.93
N ILE A 97 12.47 -3.12 10.91
CA ILE A 97 11.11 -3.45 11.35
C ILE A 97 10.58 -4.66 10.58
N VAL A 98 10.62 -4.62 9.24
CA VAL A 98 10.11 -5.70 8.39
C VAL A 98 10.97 -6.96 8.50
N LYS A 99 12.28 -6.82 8.60
CA LYS A 99 13.22 -7.93 8.77
C LYS A 99 12.95 -8.69 10.06
N GLN A 100 12.84 -7.98 11.18
CA GLN A 100 12.61 -8.57 12.50
C GLN A 100 11.23 -9.25 12.62
N THR A 101 10.22 -8.75 11.89
CA THR A 101 8.84 -9.19 12.08
C THR A 101 8.32 -10.14 11.01
N CYS A 102 8.88 -10.06 9.77
CA CYS A 102 8.28 -10.68 8.60
C CYS A 102 9.21 -11.56 7.76
N THR A 103 10.54 -11.28 7.73
CA THR A 103 11.45 -11.98 6.81
C THR A 103 12.59 -12.72 7.51
N ASN A 104 12.94 -12.35 8.73
CA ASN A 104 13.94 -13.00 9.57
C ASN A 104 13.43 -13.18 11.01
N ALA A 105 12.16 -13.50 11.14
CA ALA A 105 11.46 -13.62 12.42
C ALA A 105 11.36 -15.08 12.91
N GLY A 106 12.03 -16.00 12.21
CA GLY A 106 11.89 -17.44 12.38
C GLY A 106 10.80 -18.05 11.47
N ALA A 107 10.94 -19.34 11.17
CA ALA A 107 10.13 -20.02 10.15
C ALA A 107 8.61 -19.84 10.33
N ALA A 108 8.11 -19.91 11.57
CA ALA A 108 6.69 -19.77 11.88
C ALA A 108 6.13 -18.35 11.71
N ARG A 109 6.99 -17.32 11.71
CA ARG A 109 6.59 -15.93 11.64
C ARG A 109 6.90 -15.27 10.30
N ASN A 110 7.81 -15.83 9.54
CA ASN A 110 8.16 -15.30 8.23
C ASN A 110 6.94 -15.33 7.30
N ILE A 111 6.77 -14.27 6.53
CA ILE A 111 5.74 -14.21 5.49
C ILE A 111 6.34 -14.87 4.25
N PRO A 112 5.72 -15.94 3.71
CA PRO A 112 6.23 -16.62 2.53
C PRO A 112 6.38 -15.66 1.34
N ASN A 113 7.45 -15.84 0.57
CA ASN A 113 7.75 -15.07 -0.64
C ASN A 113 7.90 -13.54 -0.45
N LEU A 114 7.94 -13.05 0.80
CA LEU A 114 8.24 -11.66 1.10
C LEU A 114 9.74 -11.48 1.32
N SER A 115 10.31 -10.49 0.66
CA SER A 115 11.70 -10.05 0.82
C SER A 115 11.76 -8.53 1.02
N ILE A 116 12.92 -8.04 1.42
CA ILE A 116 13.22 -6.61 1.47
C ILE A 116 13.91 -6.23 0.17
N SER A 117 13.62 -5.05 -0.36
CA SER A 117 14.29 -4.53 -1.56
C SER A 117 15.80 -4.34 -1.29
N THR A 118 16.59 -4.69 -2.29
CA THR A 118 18.03 -4.44 -2.34
C THR A 118 18.41 -3.43 -3.43
N THR A 119 17.41 -2.91 -4.13
CA THR A 119 17.57 -2.03 -5.29
C THR A 119 16.89 -0.68 -5.13
N ASP A 120 16.29 -0.41 -3.97
CA ASP A 120 15.75 0.90 -3.69
C ASP A 120 16.89 1.92 -3.68
N ALA A 121 16.64 3.09 -4.27
CA ALA A 121 17.58 4.19 -4.14
C ALA A 121 17.77 4.53 -2.64
N ASP A 122 18.99 4.88 -2.27
CA ASP A 122 19.25 5.38 -0.93
C ASP A 122 18.44 6.68 -0.74
N THR A 123 17.44 6.63 0.10
CA THR A 123 16.60 7.79 0.44
C THR A 123 17.33 8.65 1.47
N GLY A 124 18.51 9.08 1.10
CA GLY A 124 19.61 9.76 1.77
C GLY A 124 19.31 10.84 2.79
N SER A 125 18.41 10.64 3.66
CA SER A 125 18.25 11.49 4.84
C SER A 125 19.22 11.00 5.95
N GLY A 126 19.77 11.95 6.68
CA GLY A 126 20.69 11.69 7.77
C GLY A 126 20.19 10.65 8.77
N GLN A 127 21.09 10.17 9.61
CA GLN A 127 20.77 9.25 10.67
C GLN A 127 19.83 9.88 11.70
N ILE A 128 18.86 9.11 12.14
CA ILE A 128 17.94 9.48 13.22
C ILE A 128 18.12 8.51 14.40
N ASP A 129 17.91 9.00 15.61
CA ASP A 129 17.79 8.14 16.78
C ASP A 129 16.35 7.62 16.83
N TYR A 130 16.19 6.31 16.72
CA TYR A 130 14.89 5.65 16.70
C TYR A 130 14.76 4.64 17.83
N THR A 131 13.62 4.70 18.52
CA THR A 131 13.25 3.72 19.52
C THR A 131 11.81 3.31 19.30
N SER A 132 11.59 2.03 19.02
CA SER A 132 10.21 1.51 18.90
C SER A 132 9.64 1.16 20.27
N GLU A 133 8.31 1.17 20.37
CA GLU A 133 7.63 0.55 21.50
C GLU A 133 7.72 -0.97 21.39
N GLN A 134 7.86 -1.63 22.54
CA GLN A 134 7.77 -3.08 22.61
C GLN A 134 6.32 -3.52 22.38
N TYR A 135 6.14 -4.62 21.65
CA TYR A 135 4.83 -5.15 21.23
C TYR A 135 4.01 -4.22 20.35
N ALA A 136 4.60 -3.15 19.81
CA ALA A 136 3.93 -2.31 18.82
C ALA A 136 3.52 -3.11 17.57
N ASN A 137 2.41 -2.72 16.96
CA ASN A 137 2.04 -3.25 15.65
C ASN A 137 3.09 -2.84 14.61
N ALA A 138 3.65 -3.80 13.88
CA ALA A 138 4.76 -3.56 12.96
C ALA A 138 4.39 -2.63 11.80
N GLN A 139 3.16 -2.70 11.29
CA GLN A 139 2.69 -1.80 10.23
C GLN A 139 2.57 -0.37 10.75
N LEU A 140 1.95 -0.18 11.92
CA LEU A 140 1.79 1.15 12.50
C LEU A 140 3.14 1.80 12.82
N ALA A 141 4.09 1.02 13.36
CA ALA A 141 5.45 1.51 13.60
C ALA A 141 6.14 1.94 12.29
N ALA A 142 6.02 1.14 11.23
CA ALA A 142 6.57 1.48 9.91
C ALA A 142 5.89 2.71 9.29
N GLU A 143 4.56 2.80 9.33
CA GLU A 143 3.80 3.95 8.81
C GLU A 143 4.14 5.25 9.55
N THR A 144 4.29 5.19 10.87
CA THR A 144 4.69 6.35 11.68
C THR A 144 6.10 6.84 11.34
N ALA A 145 7.07 5.93 11.23
CA ALA A 145 8.43 6.26 10.85
C ALA A 145 8.51 6.80 9.42
N ALA A 146 7.82 6.17 8.48
CA ALA A 146 7.76 6.61 7.08
C ALA A 146 7.14 8.00 6.94
N LYS A 147 6.04 8.26 7.64
CA LYS A 147 5.35 9.55 7.64
C LYS A 147 6.24 10.67 8.20
N ALA A 148 6.92 10.41 9.31
CA ALA A 148 7.84 11.37 9.93
C ALA A 148 8.99 11.77 8.98
N ALA A 149 9.51 10.83 8.23
CA ALA A 149 10.58 11.05 7.25
C ALA A 149 10.07 11.45 5.84
N LYS A 150 8.76 11.54 5.64
CA LYS A 150 8.13 11.80 4.33
C LYS A 150 8.52 10.76 3.25
N LEU A 151 8.74 9.51 3.64
CA LEU A 151 9.06 8.40 2.75
C LEU A 151 7.81 7.59 2.42
N GLY A 152 7.76 7.04 1.22
CA GLY A 152 6.74 6.09 0.82
C GLY A 152 7.14 4.66 1.17
N ILE A 153 6.17 3.84 1.56
CA ILE A 153 6.35 2.40 1.79
C ILE A 153 5.33 1.60 1.01
N ARG A 154 5.77 0.48 0.46
CA ARG A 154 4.89 -0.39 -0.34
C ARG A 154 5.41 -1.82 -0.39
N VAL A 155 4.55 -2.74 -0.80
CA VAL A 155 4.95 -4.11 -1.17
C VAL A 155 4.73 -4.29 -2.66
N LEU A 156 5.82 -4.41 -3.39
CA LEU A 156 5.81 -4.71 -4.82
C LEU A 156 5.59 -6.20 -5.04
N THR A 157 4.84 -6.55 -6.06
CA THR A 157 4.51 -7.93 -6.41
C THR A 157 4.89 -8.21 -7.84
N ASN A 158 5.67 -9.25 -8.03
CA ASN A 158 5.91 -9.82 -9.35
C ASN A 158 4.85 -10.89 -9.61
N ALA A 159 3.84 -10.55 -10.42
CA ALA A 159 2.73 -11.45 -10.74
C ALA A 159 3.16 -12.75 -11.42
N ARG A 160 4.31 -12.76 -12.11
CA ARG A 160 4.81 -13.93 -12.83
C ARG A 160 5.48 -14.94 -11.89
N THR A 161 6.17 -14.47 -10.85
CA THR A 161 6.93 -15.32 -9.93
C THR A 161 6.26 -15.50 -8.56
N GLY A 162 5.19 -14.76 -8.27
CA GLY A 162 4.55 -14.75 -6.97
C GLY A 162 5.43 -14.19 -5.84
N LYS A 163 6.52 -13.51 -6.16
CA LYS A 163 7.41 -12.90 -5.17
C LYS A 163 6.94 -11.50 -4.80
N HIS A 164 7.10 -11.18 -3.52
CA HIS A 164 6.73 -9.89 -2.95
C HIS A 164 7.97 -9.21 -2.38
N THR A 165 8.08 -7.91 -2.55
CA THR A 165 9.25 -7.15 -2.09
C THR A 165 8.78 -5.90 -1.35
N PHE A 166 9.13 -5.77 -0.07
CA PHE A 166 8.95 -4.53 0.67
C PHE A 166 9.95 -3.50 0.16
N SER A 167 9.46 -2.32 -0.22
CA SER A 167 10.22 -1.25 -0.86
C SER A 167 9.93 0.07 -0.15
N VAL A 168 10.98 0.84 0.07
CA VAL A 168 10.94 2.22 0.55
C VAL A 168 11.31 3.13 -0.62
N TYR A 169 10.61 4.23 -0.79
CA TYR A 169 10.84 5.12 -1.92
C TYR A 169 10.55 6.58 -1.57
N GLU A 170 11.21 7.48 -2.26
CA GLU A 170 10.93 8.90 -2.19
C GLU A 170 9.92 9.31 -3.26
N GLY A 171 9.03 10.21 -2.91
CA GLY A 171 8.06 10.79 -3.85
C GLY A 171 8.75 11.72 -4.84
N ARG A 172 8.09 11.96 -5.96
CA ARG A 172 8.53 12.97 -6.92
C ARG A 172 7.82 14.28 -6.64
N ASP A 173 8.56 15.38 -6.60
CA ASP A 173 7.97 16.70 -6.64
C ASP A 173 7.46 16.97 -8.07
N LEU A 174 6.14 17.08 -8.21
CA LEU A 174 5.44 17.35 -9.47
C LEU A 174 4.78 18.73 -9.46
N THR A 175 5.18 19.62 -8.55
CA THR A 175 4.69 21.00 -8.56
C THR A 175 5.21 21.78 -9.77
N ALA A 176 4.52 22.83 -10.15
CA ALA A 176 4.92 23.66 -11.30
C ALA A 176 6.29 24.33 -11.09
N GLY A 177 6.71 24.54 -9.83
CA GLY A 177 7.99 25.15 -9.46
C GLY A 177 9.09 24.16 -9.08
N ASN A 178 8.94 22.84 -9.37
CA ASN A 178 9.95 21.87 -8.97
C ASN A 178 11.29 22.12 -9.67
N THR A 179 12.36 21.95 -8.92
CA THR A 179 13.74 22.12 -9.39
C THR A 179 14.38 20.80 -9.84
N ALA A 180 13.67 19.68 -9.68
CA ALA A 180 14.17 18.33 -9.99
C ALA A 180 14.01 17.95 -11.47
N GLY A 181 13.48 18.84 -12.32
CA GLY A 181 13.25 18.59 -13.74
C GLY A 181 12.12 17.60 -14.03
N ASN A 182 11.27 17.30 -13.06
CA ASN A 182 10.10 16.46 -13.28
C ASN A 182 9.05 17.23 -14.09
N ALA A 183 8.34 16.54 -14.98
CA ALA A 183 7.18 17.11 -15.66
C ALA A 183 6.11 17.48 -14.59
N PRO A 184 5.67 18.74 -14.52
CA PRO A 184 4.70 19.16 -13.51
C PRO A 184 3.32 18.55 -13.77
N CYS A 185 2.62 18.24 -12.69
CA CYS A 185 1.22 17.85 -12.75
C CYS A 185 0.37 19.10 -12.51
N ILE A 186 -0.29 19.59 -13.55
CA ILE A 186 -1.08 20.82 -13.49
C ILE A 186 -2.56 20.47 -13.60
N PHE A 187 -3.32 20.88 -12.61
CA PHE A 187 -4.78 20.83 -12.62
C PHE A 187 -5.30 22.22 -12.96
N SER A 188 -6.03 22.34 -14.06
CA SER A 188 -6.61 23.62 -14.48
C SER A 188 -7.86 23.38 -15.31
N GLN A 189 -8.77 24.35 -15.27
CA GLN A 189 -9.97 24.31 -16.13
C GLN A 189 -9.61 24.39 -17.62
N GLU A 190 -8.50 25.06 -17.98
CA GLU A 190 -8.01 25.18 -19.36
C GLU A 190 -7.56 23.83 -19.94
N PHE A 191 -7.13 22.90 -19.07
CA PHE A 191 -6.74 21.55 -19.49
C PHE A 191 -7.90 20.52 -19.39
N ASP A 192 -9.10 20.97 -19.06
CA ASP A 192 -10.31 20.14 -18.93
C ASP A 192 -10.11 18.91 -18.02
N ASN A 193 -9.22 19.05 -17.02
CA ASN A 193 -8.88 17.98 -16.08
C ASN A 193 -9.43 18.23 -14.65
N ILE A 194 -10.23 19.26 -14.47
CA ILE A 194 -11.02 19.55 -13.26
C ILE A 194 -12.50 19.42 -13.61
N VAL A 195 -13.15 18.39 -13.08
CA VAL A 195 -14.56 18.13 -13.30
C VAL A 195 -15.43 18.89 -12.28
N GLU A 196 -14.96 18.96 -11.05
CA GLU A 196 -15.66 19.63 -9.94
C GLU A 196 -14.65 20.27 -8.99
N GLN A 197 -14.99 21.43 -8.46
CA GLN A 197 -14.16 22.19 -7.54
C GLN A 197 -15.00 22.74 -6.40
N GLU A 198 -14.58 22.53 -5.16
CA GLU A 198 -15.20 23.08 -3.96
C GLU A 198 -14.14 23.80 -3.11
N TYR A 199 -14.49 24.96 -2.58
CA TYR A 199 -13.70 25.67 -1.61
C TYR A 199 -14.53 25.98 -0.37
N THR A 200 -14.09 25.49 0.78
CA THR A 200 -14.73 25.79 2.09
C THR A 200 -13.72 26.46 3.00
N ASN A 201 -14.11 27.60 3.56
CA ASN A 201 -13.38 28.30 4.61
C ASN A 201 -14.28 28.45 5.83
N SER A 202 -13.92 27.82 6.94
CA SER A 202 -14.66 27.91 8.22
C SER A 202 -13.74 28.41 9.33
N VAL A 203 -14.28 29.26 10.20
CA VAL A 203 -13.65 29.67 11.47
C VAL A 203 -14.44 28.98 12.57
N GLU A 204 -13.77 28.17 13.39
CA GLU A 204 -14.33 27.59 14.62
C GLU A 204 -14.19 28.57 15.80
#